data_c8c5b25c5a85a5b1fae2ff328922d457
#
_entry.id   c8c5b25c5a85a5b1fae2ff328922d457
#
_cell.length_a   1.000
_cell.length_b   1.000
_cell.length_c   1.000
_cell.angle_alpha   90.00
_cell.angle_beta   90.00
_cell.angle_gamma   90.00
#
_symmetry.space_group_name_H-M   'P 1'
#
loop_
_entity.id
_entity.type
_entity.pdbx_description
1 polymer ?
#
loop_
_entity_poly.entity_id
_entity_poly.type
_entity_poly.pdbx_seq_one_letter_code
_entity_poly.pdbx_strand_id
1 'polypeptide(L)'
;GGEPLLNMPFIYGVVDYIENNLSKYNKTFVFSMTTNAILLPRYMDYLVKKRFKILISLDGDENGSSLRVFPNGQPAFGKITDAVEQLKDKYPYYFESSVEFNAVLSNRTSVKDITEYIYTHYHKSPTISEINTDGINLDEIELFKSIFQDKWKSTMEMNKDLSELPFWNNPNFERVARYILMHSPYAYMDYNELLFNSQQERKELPTGTCLPFTKKIFVTVSGKIMPCEKISYKYQLGTIKDQKVNIDFEAIAQMYNSYYDR
;
A
#
# COMPACT_ATOMS: atom_id res chain seq x y z
N GLY A 1 5.16 1.94 9.83
CA GLY A 1 4.00 1.40 10.50
C GLY A 1 3.35 2.39 11.44
N GLY A 2 2.12 2.10 11.81
CA GLY A 2 1.30 2.93 12.67
C GLY A 2 0.38 3.88 11.88
N GLU A 3 -0.37 4.69 12.63
CA GLU A 3 -1.33 5.64 12.07
C GLU A 3 -0.63 6.96 11.71
N PRO A 4 -0.56 7.35 10.43
CA PRO A 4 0.14 8.56 10.01
C PRO A 4 -0.47 9.86 10.57
N LEU A 5 -1.78 9.89 10.78
CA LEU A 5 -2.47 11.07 11.31
C LEU A 5 -2.11 11.40 12.78
N LEU A 6 -1.44 10.47 13.49
CA LEU A 6 -0.86 10.77 14.81
C LEU A 6 0.38 11.67 14.72
N ASN A 7 1.03 11.76 13.55
CA ASN A 7 2.23 12.58 13.37
C ASN A 7 2.06 13.64 12.27
N MET A 8 0.97 14.38 12.31
CA MET A 8 0.69 15.45 11.35
C MET A 8 1.77 16.54 11.32
N PRO A 9 2.44 16.92 12.43
CA PRO A 9 3.55 17.86 12.35
C PRO A 9 4.66 17.44 11.40
N PHE A 10 5.01 16.16 11.37
CA PHE A 10 5.97 15.62 10.41
C PHE A 10 5.43 15.71 8.98
N ILE A 11 4.17 15.36 8.76
CA ILE A 11 3.54 15.42 7.44
C ILE A 11 3.52 16.87 6.92
N TYR A 12 3.17 17.83 7.76
CA TYR A 12 3.23 19.26 7.41
C TYR A 12 4.64 19.66 6.97
N GLY A 13 5.65 19.30 7.77
CA GLY A 13 7.04 19.61 7.46
C GLY A 13 7.51 19.03 6.13
N VAL A 14 7.14 17.78 5.83
CA VAL A 14 7.48 17.13 4.55
C VAL A 14 6.81 17.82 3.36
N VAL A 15 5.51 18.10 3.47
CA VAL A 15 4.75 18.77 2.40
C VAL A 15 5.30 20.17 2.16
N ASP A 16 5.51 20.96 3.21
CA ASP A 16 6.04 22.32 3.12
C ASP A 16 7.47 22.32 2.53
N TYR A 17 8.30 21.37 2.94
CA TYR A 17 9.64 21.23 2.37
C TYR A 17 9.59 20.98 0.86
N ILE A 18 8.72 20.06 0.43
CA ILE A 18 8.56 19.71 -1.00
C ILE A 18 8.07 20.91 -1.78
N GLU A 19 7.02 21.57 -1.31
CA GLU A 19 6.43 22.73 -1.99
C GLU A 19 7.40 23.92 -2.10
N ASN A 20 8.17 24.20 -1.05
CA ASN A 20 9.08 25.35 -1.02
C ASN A 20 10.43 25.09 -1.69
N ASN A 21 10.93 23.83 -1.68
CA ASN A 21 12.30 23.56 -2.13
C ASN A 21 12.37 22.74 -3.41
N LEU A 22 11.35 21.93 -3.72
CA LEU A 22 11.39 20.99 -4.85
C LEU A 22 10.50 21.42 -6.03
N SER A 23 9.67 22.44 -5.88
CA SER A 23 8.81 23.00 -6.95
C SER A 23 9.59 23.47 -8.19
N LYS A 24 10.86 23.86 -8.02
CA LYS A 24 11.76 24.26 -9.10
C LYS A 24 12.18 23.12 -10.04
N TYR A 25 12.03 21.89 -9.60
CA TYR A 25 12.38 20.71 -10.41
C TYR A 25 11.16 20.26 -11.18
N ASN A 26 10.90 20.61 -12.32
CA ASN A 26 9.75 20.24 -13.18
C ASN A 26 9.25 18.78 -12.93
N LYS A 27 8.75 18.51 -11.73
CA LYS A 27 8.28 17.22 -11.23
C LYS A 27 6.92 17.39 -10.56
N THR A 28 6.05 16.41 -10.75
CA THR A 28 4.78 16.33 -10.05
C THR A 28 4.94 15.48 -8.78
N PHE A 29 4.60 16.06 -7.64
CA PHE A 29 4.58 15.33 -6.36
C PHE A 29 3.15 14.92 -6.03
N VAL A 30 2.98 13.66 -5.68
CA VAL A 30 1.70 13.08 -5.25
C VAL A 30 1.86 12.59 -3.83
N PHE A 31 1.01 13.06 -2.94
CA PHE A 31 0.96 12.61 -1.56
C PHE A 31 -0.08 11.50 -1.41
N SER A 32 0.26 10.47 -0.69
CA SER A 32 -0.68 9.40 -0.36
C SER A 32 -0.43 8.86 1.05
N MET A 33 -1.48 8.34 1.68
CA MET A 33 -1.38 7.68 2.98
C MET A 33 -2.41 6.58 3.13
N THR A 34 -2.06 5.58 3.94
CA THR A 34 -3.02 4.61 4.46
C THR A 34 -3.35 5.00 5.89
N THR A 35 -4.63 5.04 6.25
CA THR A 35 -5.10 5.47 7.57
C THR A 35 -6.23 4.59 8.08
N ASN A 36 -6.35 4.47 9.40
CA ASN A 36 -7.52 3.90 10.05
C ASN A 36 -8.72 4.87 10.11
N ALA A 37 -8.59 6.06 9.52
CA ALA A 37 -9.58 7.12 9.43
C ALA A 37 -10.07 7.76 10.75
N ILE A 38 -9.72 7.25 11.93
CA ILE A 38 -10.23 7.74 13.23
C ILE A 38 -9.95 9.25 13.42
N LEU A 39 -8.79 9.72 13.01
CA LEU A 39 -8.39 11.12 13.13
C LEU A 39 -8.70 11.95 11.86
N LEU A 40 -9.30 11.33 10.85
CA LEU A 40 -9.61 11.97 9.57
C LEU A 40 -10.47 13.24 9.72
N PRO A 41 -11.53 13.28 10.54
CA PRO A 41 -12.35 14.49 10.71
C PRO A 41 -11.55 15.72 11.15
N ARG A 42 -10.47 15.52 11.90
CA ARG A 42 -9.61 16.60 12.38
C ARG A 42 -8.73 17.21 11.28
N TYR A 43 -8.35 16.41 10.28
CA TYR A 43 -7.31 16.79 9.32
C TYR A 43 -7.79 16.77 7.86
N MET A 44 -9.05 16.39 7.60
CA MET A 44 -9.55 16.22 6.24
C MET A 44 -9.42 17.48 5.38
N ASP A 45 -9.63 18.67 5.96
CA ASP A 45 -9.54 19.94 5.23
C ASP A 45 -8.13 20.18 4.66
N TYR A 46 -7.11 19.85 5.45
CA TYR A 46 -5.72 19.93 5.01
C TYR A 46 -5.41 18.89 3.94
N LEU A 47 -5.84 17.65 4.16
CA LEU A 47 -5.59 16.54 3.24
C LEU A 47 -6.25 16.78 1.87
N VAL A 48 -7.47 17.29 1.87
CA VAL A 48 -8.19 17.69 0.66
C VAL A 48 -7.47 18.85 -0.03
N LYS A 49 -7.12 19.91 0.72
CA LYS A 49 -6.37 21.06 0.19
C LYS A 49 -5.06 20.66 -0.47
N LYS A 50 -4.34 19.70 0.11
CA LYS A 50 -3.05 19.18 -0.40
C LYS A 50 -3.21 18.00 -1.36
N ARG A 51 -4.44 17.65 -1.73
CA ARG A 51 -4.78 16.59 -2.70
C ARG A 51 -4.15 15.22 -2.36
N PHE A 52 -4.17 14.85 -1.08
CA PHE A 52 -3.72 13.53 -0.69
C PHE A 52 -4.59 12.45 -1.33
N LYS A 53 -3.98 11.36 -1.77
CA LYS A 53 -4.70 10.12 -2.04
C LYS A 53 -4.79 9.32 -0.74
N ILE A 54 -5.99 8.98 -0.33
CA ILE A 54 -6.25 8.33 0.95
C ILE A 54 -6.69 6.89 0.72
N LEU A 55 -5.99 5.97 1.37
CA LEU A 55 -6.38 4.57 1.43
C LEU A 55 -6.88 4.27 2.84
N ILE A 56 -8.19 4.05 2.97
CA ILE A 56 -8.85 3.81 4.25
C ILE A 56 -8.83 2.33 4.58
N SER A 57 -8.39 1.99 5.78
CA SER A 57 -8.37 0.63 6.27
C SER A 57 -9.72 0.26 6.90
N LEU A 58 -10.52 -0.58 6.20
CA LEU A 58 -11.82 -1.05 6.64
C LEU A 58 -12.06 -2.47 6.11
N ASP A 59 -12.33 -3.44 7.01
CA ASP A 59 -12.36 -4.86 6.68
C ASP A 59 -13.79 -5.37 6.39
N GLY A 60 -14.62 -4.54 5.80
CA GLY A 60 -16.03 -4.80 5.52
C GLY A 60 -16.94 -4.24 6.61
N ASP A 61 -17.96 -5.01 6.98
CA ASP A 61 -18.94 -4.66 8.01
C ASP A 61 -18.36 -4.68 9.45
N GLU A 62 -19.21 -4.52 10.44
CA GLU A 62 -18.84 -4.52 11.86
C GLU A 62 -18.18 -5.85 12.28
N ASN A 63 -18.69 -6.99 11.79
CA ASN A 63 -18.12 -8.30 12.10
C ASN A 63 -16.73 -8.47 11.46
N GLY A 64 -16.59 -8.16 10.18
CA GLY A 64 -15.32 -8.21 9.47
C GLY A 64 -14.27 -7.29 10.09
N SER A 65 -14.71 -6.10 10.53
CA SER A 65 -13.85 -5.10 11.17
C SER A 65 -13.68 -5.29 12.68
N SER A 66 -14.19 -6.39 13.27
CA SER A 66 -14.16 -6.62 14.73
C SER A 66 -12.78 -6.73 15.35
N LEU A 67 -11.75 -7.01 14.54
CA LEU A 67 -10.34 -7.01 14.96
C LEU A 67 -9.72 -5.60 14.99
N ARG A 68 -10.43 -4.57 14.48
CA ARG A 68 -10.02 -3.17 14.56
C ARG A 68 -10.54 -2.57 15.86
N VAL A 69 -9.67 -2.51 16.84
CA VAL A 69 -10.02 -2.04 18.19
C VAL A 69 -9.12 -0.87 18.61
N PHE A 70 -9.64 -0.06 19.51
CA PHE A 70 -8.84 0.92 20.23
C PHE A 70 -7.90 0.23 21.25
N PRO A 71 -6.87 0.93 21.77
CA PRO A 71 -5.98 0.36 22.78
C PRO A 71 -6.69 -0.15 24.07
N ASN A 72 -7.89 0.34 24.34
CA ASN A 72 -8.74 -0.12 25.45
C ASN A 72 -9.65 -1.31 25.08
N GLY A 73 -9.48 -1.89 23.87
CA GLY A 73 -10.25 -3.03 23.38
C GLY A 73 -11.63 -2.71 22.81
N GLN A 74 -12.07 -1.44 22.83
CA GLN A 74 -13.36 -1.07 22.26
C GLN A 74 -13.34 -1.14 20.72
N PRO A 75 -14.44 -1.57 20.06
CA PRO A 75 -14.54 -1.59 18.61
C PRO A 75 -14.33 -0.20 18.00
N ALA A 76 -13.56 -0.14 16.91
CA ALA A 76 -13.30 1.11 16.19
C ALA A 76 -14.25 1.33 15.00
N PHE A 77 -15.02 0.33 14.58
CA PHE A 77 -15.84 0.32 13.37
C PHE A 77 -16.71 1.58 13.23
N GLY A 78 -17.55 1.87 14.23
CA GLY A 78 -18.45 3.04 14.18
C GLY A 78 -17.71 4.36 14.01
N LYS A 79 -16.54 4.52 14.67
CA LYS A 79 -15.73 5.74 14.51
C LYS A 79 -15.09 5.86 13.13
N ILE A 80 -14.71 4.73 12.54
CA ILE A 80 -14.16 4.69 11.17
C ILE A 80 -15.24 5.09 10.17
N THR A 81 -16.41 4.45 10.24
CA THR A 81 -17.53 4.71 9.31
C THR A 81 -18.05 6.14 9.45
N ASP A 82 -18.24 6.65 10.67
CA ASP A 82 -18.61 8.05 10.92
C ASP A 82 -17.62 9.03 10.27
N ALA A 83 -16.33 8.77 10.38
CA ALA A 83 -15.30 9.62 9.79
C ALA A 83 -15.29 9.57 8.25
N VAL A 84 -15.58 8.40 7.68
CA VAL A 84 -15.68 8.21 6.24
C VAL A 84 -16.91 8.94 5.68
N GLU A 85 -18.08 8.81 6.33
CA GLU A 85 -19.29 9.51 5.91
C GLU A 85 -19.11 11.03 6.02
N GLN A 86 -18.48 11.54 7.09
CA GLN A 86 -18.18 12.97 7.20
C GLN A 86 -17.31 13.48 6.04
N LEU A 87 -16.30 12.70 5.62
CA LEU A 87 -15.47 13.05 4.48
C LEU A 87 -16.26 13.05 3.17
N LYS A 88 -17.07 12.01 2.96
CA LYS A 88 -17.91 11.83 1.78
C LYS A 88 -18.95 12.96 1.64
N ASP A 89 -19.61 13.32 2.74
CA ASP A 89 -20.61 14.39 2.76
C ASP A 89 -19.99 15.76 2.52
N LYS A 90 -18.86 16.03 3.18
CA LYS A 90 -18.19 17.34 3.09
C LYS A 90 -17.45 17.54 1.76
N TYR A 91 -16.89 16.47 1.20
CA TYR A 91 -16.04 16.52 0.01
C TYR A 91 -16.35 15.41 -1.01
N PRO A 92 -17.56 15.33 -1.56
CA PRO A 92 -18.01 14.20 -2.39
C PRO A 92 -17.13 13.96 -3.63
N TYR A 93 -16.73 15.02 -4.35
CA TYR A 93 -15.85 14.88 -5.52
C TYR A 93 -14.44 14.39 -5.16
N TYR A 94 -13.93 14.82 -4.04
CA TYR A 94 -12.63 14.35 -3.55
C TYR A 94 -12.72 12.90 -3.09
N PHE A 95 -13.80 12.55 -2.39
CA PHE A 95 -14.06 11.17 -1.97
C PHE A 95 -14.07 10.24 -3.19
N GLU A 96 -14.79 10.63 -4.25
CA GLU A 96 -14.88 9.83 -5.47
C GLU A 96 -13.52 9.64 -6.15
N SER A 97 -12.72 10.68 -6.27
CA SER A 97 -11.49 10.67 -7.07
C SER A 97 -10.23 10.26 -6.33
N SER A 98 -10.20 10.37 -5.00
CA SER A 98 -8.96 10.32 -4.22
C SER A 98 -9.02 9.45 -2.97
N VAL A 99 -10.16 8.80 -2.72
CA VAL A 99 -10.33 7.87 -1.58
C VAL A 99 -10.55 6.46 -2.08
N GLU A 100 -9.79 5.54 -1.54
CA GLU A 100 -9.87 4.11 -1.79
C GLU A 100 -9.89 3.34 -0.48
N PHE A 101 -10.24 2.06 -0.54
CA PHE A 101 -10.33 1.19 0.63
C PHE A 101 -9.33 0.03 0.55
N ASN A 102 -8.78 -0.31 1.71
CA ASN A 102 -7.93 -1.46 1.92
C ASN A 102 -8.49 -2.29 3.07
N ALA A 103 -8.60 -3.58 2.85
CA ALA A 103 -9.09 -4.54 3.83
C ALA A 103 -8.08 -5.66 4.08
N VAL A 104 -8.06 -6.18 5.28
CA VAL A 104 -7.30 -7.37 5.67
C VAL A 104 -8.29 -8.51 5.90
N LEU A 105 -8.15 -9.57 5.12
CA LEU A 105 -9.01 -10.74 5.22
C LEU A 105 -8.70 -11.55 6.49
N SER A 106 -9.72 -11.87 7.25
CA SER A 106 -9.66 -12.74 8.43
C SER A 106 -10.83 -13.72 8.42
N ASN A 107 -10.84 -14.68 9.35
CA ASN A 107 -11.94 -15.63 9.52
C ASN A 107 -13.28 -15.00 9.94
N ARG A 108 -13.31 -13.68 10.13
CA ARG A 108 -14.52 -12.92 10.50
C ARG A 108 -15.36 -12.50 9.29
N THR A 109 -14.79 -12.61 8.08
CA THR A 109 -15.42 -12.11 6.86
C THR A 109 -14.94 -12.91 5.66
N SER A 110 -15.46 -12.63 4.47
CA SER A 110 -15.01 -13.20 3.21
C SER A 110 -14.65 -12.11 2.20
N VAL A 111 -13.96 -12.49 1.13
CA VAL A 111 -13.69 -11.57 0.00
C VAL A 111 -15.00 -11.01 -0.56
N LYS A 112 -16.03 -11.85 -0.63
CA LYS A 112 -17.38 -11.45 -1.07
C LYS A 112 -17.97 -10.39 -0.15
N ASP A 113 -18.05 -10.68 1.15
CA ASP A 113 -18.69 -9.79 2.13
C ASP A 113 -17.99 -8.43 2.20
N ILE A 114 -16.67 -8.41 2.20
CA ILE A 114 -15.87 -7.17 2.15
C ILE A 114 -16.22 -6.36 0.89
N THR A 115 -16.22 -7.03 -0.26
CA THR A 115 -16.46 -6.37 -1.55
C THR A 115 -17.89 -5.83 -1.62
N GLU A 116 -18.89 -6.62 -1.24
CA GLU A 116 -20.29 -6.22 -1.23
C GLU A 116 -20.54 -5.06 -0.27
N TYR A 117 -19.98 -5.11 0.95
CA TYR A 117 -20.12 -4.03 1.92
C TYR A 117 -19.56 -2.71 1.39
N ILE A 118 -18.28 -2.72 0.97
CA ILE A 118 -17.59 -1.50 0.49
C ILE A 118 -18.27 -0.95 -0.78
N TYR A 119 -18.68 -1.83 -1.69
CA TYR A 119 -19.37 -1.39 -2.91
C TYR A 119 -20.76 -0.79 -2.62
N THR A 120 -21.53 -1.43 -1.76
CA THR A 120 -22.89 -0.98 -1.45
C THR A 120 -22.90 0.38 -0.75
N HIS A 121 -21.96 0.62 0.19
CA HIS A 121 -21.95 1.85 0.98
C HIS A 121 -21.17 3.00 0.32
N TYR A 122 -20.10 2.66 -0.41
CA TYR A 122 -19.16 3.66 -0.89
C TYR A 122 -18.96 3.67 -2.40
N HIS A 123 -19.55 2.74 -3.13
CA HIS A 123 -19.36 2.53 -4.58
C HIS A 123 -17.88 2.37 -5.00
N LYS A 124 -17.10 1.72 -4.13
CA LYS A 124 -15.66 1.49 -4.31
C LYS A 124 -15.35 0.00 -4.35
N SER A 125 -14.27 -0.36 -5.04
CA SER A 125 -13.72 -1.71 -5.03
C SER A 125 -12.52 -1.77 -4.09
N PRO A 126 -12.57 -2.53 -2.98
CA PRO A 126 -11.47 -2.56 -2.02
C PRO A 126 -10.26 -3.34 -2.54
N THR A 127 -9.07 -2.93 -2.13
CA THR A 127 -7.90 -3.80 -2.19
C THR A 127 -7.92 -4.72 -0.98
N ILE A 128 -7.96 -6.04 -1.19
CA ILE A 128 -8.00 -7.01 -0.10
C ILE A 128 -6.66 -7.74 -0.01
N SER A 129 -6.08 -7.77 1.16
CA SER A 129 -4.84 -8.48 1.48
C SER A 129 -5.08 -9.56 2.55
N GLU A 130 -4.23 -10.57 2.59
CA GLU A 130 -4.14 -11.50 3.71
C GLU A 130 -3.46 -10.84 4.90
N ILE A 131 -3.63 -11.44 6.09
CA ILE A 131 -2.89 -11.03 7.28
C ILE A 131 -1.40 -11.21 7.00
N ASN A 132 -0.60 -10.19 7.33
CA ASN A 132 0.85 -10.25 7.15
C ASN A 132 1.47 -11.29 8.08
N THR A 133 2.31 -12.16 7.53
CA THR A 133 3.03 -13.20 8.26
C THR A 133 4.38 -12.72 8.80
N ASP A 134 4.87 -11.56 8.35
CA ASP A 134 6.15 -11.03 8.80
C ASP A 134 6.03 -10.39 10.19
N GLY A 135 6.92 -10.78 11.11
CA GLY A 135 6.98 -10.21 12.45
C GLY A 135 5.89 -10.69 13.41
N ILE A 136 5.28 -11.85 13.14
CA ILE A 136 4.35 -12.48 14.08
C ILE A 136 5.05 -12.73 15.40
N ASN A 137 4.40 -12.34 16.51
CA ASN A 137 4.81 -12.77 17.83
C ASN A 137 4.59 -14.29 17.95
N LEU A 138 5.67 -15.04 18.18
CA LEU A 138 5.60 -16.49 18.26
C LEU A 138 4.69 -16.99 19.40
N ASP A 139 4.54 -16.19 20.47
CA ASP A 139 3.64 -16.51 21.58
C ASP A 139 2.16 -16.45 21.16
N GLU A 140 1.85 -15.75 20.06
CA GLU A 140 0.49 -15.57 19.54
C GLU A 140 0.24 -16.37 18.24
N ILE A 141 1.12 -17.29 17.90
CA ILE A 141 1.04 -18.04 16.63
C ILE A 141 -0.28 -18.81 16.49
N GLU A 142 -0.82 -19.35 17.56
CA GLU A 142 -2.09 -20.10 17.55
C GLU A 142 -3.28 -19.15 17.33
N LEU A 143 -3.27 -17.96 17.93
CA LEU A 143 -4.26 -16.93 17.62
C LEU A 143 -4.19 -16.54 16.15
N PHE A 144 -2.98 -16.29 15.63
CA PHE A 144 -2.79 -15.97 14.21
C PHE A 144 -3.37 -17.05 13.30
N LYS A 145 -3.04 -18.33 13.54
CA LYS A 145 -3.58 -19.45 12.77
C LYS A 145 -5.10 -19.53 12.83
N SER A 146 -5.69 -19.20 13.97
CA SER A 146 -7.14 -19.24 14.18
C SER A 146 -7.90 -18.18 13.42
N ILE A 147 -7.28 -17.01 13.17
CA ILE A 147 -7.89 -15.87 12.46
C ILE A 147 -7.49 -15.81 10.99
N PHE A 148 -6.47 -16.56 10.57
CA PHE A 148 -6.00 -16.57 9.19
C PHE A 148 -7.06 -17.17 8.26
N GLN A 149 -7.24 -16.53 7.12
CA GLN A 149 -8.06 -17.01 6.02
C GLN A 149 -7.32 -16.89 4.70
N ASP A 150 -7.33 -17.95 3.92
CA ASP A 150 -6.75 -18.01 2.58
C ASP A 150 -7.60 -17.15 1.63
N LYS A 151 -7.00 -16.10 1.11
CA LYS A 151 -7.64 -15.17 0.18
C LYS A 151 -8.00 -15.85 -1.14
N TRP A 152 -7.13 -16.73 -1.63
CA TRP A 152 -7.38 -17.44 -2.88
C TRP A 152 -8.65 -18.28 -2.78
N LYS A 153 -8.74 -19.09 -1.72
CA LYS A 153 -9.91 -19.92 -1.46
C LYS A 153 -11.18 -19.07 -1.34
N SER A 154 -11.14 -18.01 -0.55
CA SER A 154 -12.29 -17.10 -0.38
C SER A 154 -12.67 -16.40 -1.69
N THR A 155 -11.70 -16.03 -2.54
CA THR A 155 -11.95 -15.47 -3.86
C THR A 155 -12.59 -16.49 -4.80
N MET A 156 -12.13 -17.72 -4.78
CA MET A 156 -12.72 -18.80 -5.59
C MET A 156 -14.15 -19.14 -5.16
N GLU A 157 -14.45 -19.05 -3.87
CA GLU A 157 -15.81 -19.22 -3.35
C GLU A 157 -16.75 -18.11 -3.84
N MET A 158 -16.29 -16.86 -3.82
CA MET A 158 -17.02 -15.74 -4.41
C MET A 158 -17.27 -15.95 -5.91
N ASN A 159 -16.30 -16.53 -6.60
CA ASN A 159 -16.26 -16.66 -8.05
C ASN A 159 -16.86 -17.96 -8.57
N LYS A 160 -17.53 -18.76 -7.76
CA LYS A 160 -18.22 -19.98 -8.25
C LYS A 160 -19.19 -19.69 -9.39
N ASP A 161 -19.76 -18.47 -9.41
CA ASP A 161 -20.66 -17.99 -10.46
C ASP A 161 -19.93 -17.30 -11.63
N LEU A 162 -18.58 -17.20 -11.58
CA LEU A 162 -17.78 -16.46 -12.57
C LEU A 162 -17.37 -17.26 -13.82
N SER A 163 -17.83 -18.49 -13.97
CA SER A 163 -17.66 -19.25 -15.23
C SER A 163 -18.27 -18.54 -16.43
N GLU A 164 -19.16 -17.59 -16.19
CA GLU A 164 -19.84 -16.80 -17.23
C GLU A 164 -19.18 -15.44 -17.51
N LEU A 165 -18.14 -15.03 -16.73
CA LEU A 165 -17.49 -13.75 -16.99
C LEU A 165 -16.49 -13.83 -18.15
N PRO A 166 -16.40 -12.76 -18.96
CA PRO A 166 -15.34 -12.65 -19.97
C PRO A 166 -13.95 -12.85 -19.34
N PHE A 167 -13.05 -13.48 -20.08
CA PHE A 167 -11.71 -13.83 -19.63
C PHE A 167 -10.96 -12.67 -18.94
N TRP A 168 -11.07 -11.45 -19.48
CA TRP A 168 -10.43 -10.25 -18.91
C TRP A 168 -11.06 -9.74 -17.62
N ASN A 169 -12.27 -10.15 -17.30
CA ASN A 169 -12.92 -9.85 -16.01
C ASN A 169 -12.67 -10.95 -14.98
N ASN A 170 -11.91 -11.99 -15.36
CA ASN A 170 -11.53 -13.05 -14.44
C ASN A 170 -10.44 -12.52 -13.48
N PRO A 171 -10.65 -12.53 -12.15
CA PRO A 171 -9.66 -12.06 -11.17
C PRO A 171 -8.32 -12.77 -11.27
N ASN A 172 -8.30 -14.00 -11.74
CA ASN A 172 -7.06 -14.75 -11.97
C ASN A 172 -6.27 -14.20 -13.13
N PHE A 173 -6.94 -13.82 -14.21
CA PHE A 173 -6.30 -13.17 -15.35
C PHE A 173 -5.74 -11.80 -14.93
N GLU A 174 -6.53 -10.98 -14.25
CA GLU A 174 -6.08 -9.69 -13.74
C GLU A 174 -4.85 -9.83 -12.83
N ARG A 175 -4.86 -10.83 -11.94
CA ARG A 175 -3.73 -11.10 -11.04
C ARG A 175 -2.47 -11.52 -11.81
N VAL A 176 -2.58 -12.41 -12.79
CA VAL A 176 -1.47 -12.85 -13.62
C VAL A 176 -0.98 -11.70 -14.50
N ALA A 177 -1.88 -10.96 -15.14
CA ALA A 177 -1.53 -9.80 -15.94
C ALA A 177 -0.82 -8.73 -15.10
N ARG A 178 -1.35 -8.42 -13.91
CA ARG A 178 -0.73 -7.49 -12.97
C ARG A 178 0.64 -7.98 -12.50
N TYR A 179 0.78 -9.27 -12.19
CA TYR A 179 2.06 -9.86 -11.83
C TYR A 179 3.08 -9.71 -12.97
N ILE A 180 2.71 -10.10 -14.19
CA ILE A 180 3.58 -9.98 -15.37
C ILE A 180 3.97 -8.52 -15.60
N LEU A 181 3.01 -7.58 -15.57
CA LEU A 181 3.27 -6.16 -15.77
C LEU A 181 4.17 -5.56 -14.69
N MET A 182 3.97 -5.94 -13.43
CA MET A 182 4.76 -5.42 -12.32
C MET A 182 6.16 -6.04 -12.21
N HIS A 183 6.35 -7.25 -12.71
CA HIS A 183 7.60 -7.99 -12.64
C HIS A 183 8.32 -8.09 -13.99
N SER A 184 7.70 -7.59 -15.05
CA SER A 184 8.34 -7.50 -16.36
C SER A 184 9.45 -6.44 -16.36
N PRO A 185 10.60 -6.69 -16.99
CA PRO A 185 11.61 -5.66 -17.22
C PRO A 185 11.06 -4.43 -17.94
N TYR A 186 10.01 -4.58 -18.73
CA TYR A 186 9.32 -3.47 -19.41
C TYR A 186 8.59 -2.51 -18.48
N ALA A 187 8.28 -2.92 -17.25
CA ALA A 187 7.67 -2.03 -16.26
C ALA A 187 8.59 -0.89 -15.80
N TYR A 188 9.87 -0.91 -16.19
CA TYR A 188 10.89 0.10 -15.88
C TYR A 188 11.25 0.99 -17.06
N MET A 189 10.73 0.71 -18.23
CA MET A 189 11.04 1.46 -19.45
C MET A 189 9.97 2.52 -19.70
N ASP A 190 10.41 3.69 -20.18
CA ASP A 190 9.51 4.63 -20.84
C ASP A 190 8.95 3.95 -22.08
N TYR A 191 7.65 3.97 -22.24
CA TYR A 191 6.98 3.34 -23.39
C TYR A 191 7.45 3.95 -24.73
N ASN A 192 7.78 5.22 -24.72
CA ASN A 192 8.32 5.92 -25.87
C ASN A 192 9.74 5.46 -26.18
N GLU A 193 10.59 5.25 -25.18
CA GLU A 193 11.91 4.66 -25.37
C GLU A 193 11.81 3.24 -25.94
N LEU A 194 10.84 2.45 -25.48
CA LEU A 194 10.62 1.10 -25.99
C LEU A 194 10.20 1.10 -27.47
N LEU A 195 9.33 2.04 -27.86
CA LEU A 195 8.79 2.11 -29.23
C LEU A 195 9.74 2.76 -30.22
N PHE A 196 10.48 3.78 -29.79
CA PHE A 196 11.28 4.60 -30.72
C PHE A 196 12.79 4.33 -30.67
N ASN A 197 13.31 3.71 -29.60
CA ASN A 197 14.74 3.41 -29.41
C ASN A 197 15.05 1.91 -29.40
N SER A 198 14.38 1.12 -30.25
CA SER A 198 14.51 -0.35 -30.30
C SER A 198 15.90 -0.88 -30.67
N GLN A 199 16.85 -0.01 -31.01
CA GLN A 199 18.20 -0.40 -31.45
C GLN A 199 19.30 -0.27 -30.37
N GLN A 200 19.00 0.25 -29.18
CA GLN A 200 19.98 0.24 -28.10
C GLN A 200 20.02 -1.14 -27.43
N GLU A 201 21.23 -1.67 -27.21
CA GLU A 201 21.44 -2.90 -26.43
C GLU A 201 20.69 -2.77 -25.09
N ARG A 202 19.64 -3.57 -24.94
CA ARG A 202 18.85 -3.63 -23.71
C ARG A 202 19.74 -4.25 -22.64
N LYS A 203 20.18 -3.45 -21.68
CA LYS A 203 20.74 -4.00 -20.44
C LYS A 203 19.59 -4.69 -19.70
N GLU A 204 19.56 -6.01 -19.75
CA GLU A 204 18.68 -6.78 -18.90
C GLU A 204 19.06 -6.52 -17.44
N LEU A 205 18.09 -6.05 -16.64
CA LEU A 205 18.29 -5.91 -15.20
C LEU A 205 17.96 -7.26 -14.56
N PRO A 206 18.94 -7.98 -14.00
CA PRO A 206 18.75 -9.36 -13.59
C PRO A 206 17.88 -9.53 -12.34
N THR A 207 17.61 -8.45 -11.60
CA THR A 207 16.92 -8.51 -10.32
C THR A 207 15.45 -8.10 -10.39
N GLY A 208 14.87 -7.92 -11.56
CA GLY A 208 13.45 -7.57 -11.70
C GLY A 208 13.09 -6.26 -10.98
N THR A 209 12.22 -6.32 -9.97
CA THR A 209 11.48 -5.17 -9.48
C THR A 209 12.11 -4.40 -8.32
N CYS A 210 13.15 -4.90 -7.68
CA CYS A 210 13.64 -4.37 -6.40
C CYS A 210 15.05 -3.76 -6.46
N LEU A 211 15.45 -3.23 -7.61
CA LEU A 211 16.74 -2.52 -7.71
C LEU A 211 16.70 -1.27 -6.80
N PRO A 212 17.69 -1.09 -5.91
CA PRO A 212 17.73 0.03 -4.99
C PRO A 212 17.62 1.38 -5.69
N PHE A 213 16.87 2.31 -5.10
CA PHE A 213 16.72 3.70 -5.56
C PHE A 213 16.07 3.92 -6.92
N THR A 214 15.64 2.88 -7.65
CA THR A 214 15.05 3.03 -8.99
C THR A 214 13.59 3.42 -8.95
N LYS A 215 12.79 2.77 -8.11
CA LYS A 215 11.34 3.02 -8.01
C LYS A 215 10.89 3.44 -6.62
N LYS A 216 11.55 2.95 -5.58
CA LYS A 216 11.10 3.06 -4.22
C LYS A 216 12.26 3.23 -3.26
N ILE A 217 12.04 4.06 -2.27
CA ILE A 217 12.82 4.14 -1.04
C ILE A 217 11.81 4.00 0.09
N PHE A 218 12.04 3.06 0.98
CA PHE A 218 11.23 2.89 2.18
C PHE A 218 12.06 3.25 3.41
N VAL A 219 11.54 4.17 4.22
CA VAL A 219 12.18 4.57 5.47
C VAL A 219 11.32 4.08 6.62
N THR A 220 11.91 3.28 7.50
CA THR A 220 11.24 2.79 8.70
C THR A 220 11.13 3.86 9.77
N VAL A 221 10.26 3.65 10.75
CA VAL A 221 10.14 4.54 11.92
C VAL A 221 11.42 4.64 12.76
N SER A 222 12.30 3.64 12.65
CA SER A 222 13.63 3.63 13.30
C SER A 222 14.73 4.24 12.44
N GLY A 223 14.40 4.86 11.31
CA GLY A 223 15.35 5.51 10.41
C GLY A 223 16.15 4.56 9.52
N LYS A 224 15.79 3.28 9.39
CA LYS A 224 16.41 2.39 8.41
C LYS A 224 15.92 2.70 7.01
N ILE A 225 16.82 2.79 6.05
CA ILE A 225 16.52 2.96 4.63
C ILE A 225 16.53 1.58 3.98
N MET A 226 15.41 1.22 3.36
CA MET A 226 15.18 -0.10 2.77
C MET A 226 14.78 0.03 1.29
N PRO A 227 15.04 -0.97 0.44
CA PRO A 227 14.55 -0.96 -0.94
C PRO A 227 13.02 -1.09 -1.02
N CYS A 228 12.40 -1.75 -0.02
CA CYS A 228 10.95 -1.95 0.03
C CYS A 228 10.54 -2.36 1.45
N GLU A 229 9.25 -2.24 1.77
CA GLU A 229 8.67 -2.60 3.07
C GLU A 229 8.55 -4.11 3.31
N LYS A 230 8.71 -4.92 2.27
CA LYS A 230 8.50 -6.39 2.31
C LYS A 230 9.78 -7.20 2.37
N ILE A 231 10.93 -6.55 2.50
CA ILE A 231 12.22 -7.23 2.54
C ILE A 231 12.80 -7.24 3.96
N SER A 232 13.50 -8.32 4.29
CA SER A 232 14.16 -8.44 5.61
C SER A 232 15.12 -7.28 5.87
N TYR A 233 15.15 -6.80 7.12
CA TYR A 233 16.03 -5.71 7.56
C TYR A 233 17.53 -5.97 7.39
N LYS A 234 17.93 -7.23 7.12
CA LYS A 234 19.31 -7.56 6.75
C LYS A 234 19.77 -6.90 5.42
N TYR A 235 18.81 -6.53 4.55
CA TYR A 235 19.05 -5.86 3.27
C TYR A 235 18.92 -4.34 3.37
N GLN A 236 19.18 -3.79 4.53
CA GLN A 236 19.19 -2.35 4.77
C GLN A 236 20.19 -1.66 3.85
N LEU A 237 19.77 -0.58 3.20
CA LEU A 237 20.58 0.24 2.30
C LEU A 237 21.30 1.36 3.02
N GLY A 238 20.83 1.76 4.19
CA GLY A 238 21.40 2.85 4.94
C GLY A 238 20.56 3.23 6.16
N THR A 239 20.93 4.32 6.79
CA THR A 239 20.24 4.84 7.99
C THR A 239 20.05 6.34 7.93
N ILE A 240 19.01 6.81 8.61
CA ILE A 240 18.83 8.21 8.98
C ILE A 240 18.95 8.27 10.50
N LYS A 241 19.97 8.96 10.99
CA LYS A 241 20.22 9.15 12.41
C LYS A 241 20.76 10.57 12.64
N ASP A 242 20.28 11.24 13.67
CA ASP A 242 20.72 12.59 14.06
C ASP A 242 20.68 13.59 12.86
N GLN A 243 19.60 13.54 12.10
CA GLN A 243 19.36 14.33 10.88
C GLN A 243 20.40 14.09 9.75
N LYS A 244 21.18 13.03 9.84
CA LYS A 244 22.15 12.63 8.81
C LYS A 244 21.71 11.35 8.12
N VAL A 245 21.86 11.35 6.80
CA VAL A 245 21.68 10.18 5.95
C VAL A 245 23.03 9.51 5.76
N ASN A 246 23.12 8.22 6.08
CA ASN A 246 24.29 7.41 5.84
C ASN A 246 23.94 6.27 4.88
N ILE A 247 24.52 6.27 3.68
CA ILE A 247 24.35 5.26 2.63
C ILE A 247 25.73 4.89 2.11
N ASP A 248 26.01 3.59 2.11
CA ASP A 248 27.24 3.05 1.50
C ASP A 248 26.87 2.44 0.14
N PHE A 249 27.05 3.23 -0.93
CA PHE A 249 26.73 2.81 -2.29
C PHE A 249 27.63 1.68 -2.79
N GLU A 250 28.89 1.60 -2.32
CA GLU A 250 29.82 0.55 -2.72
C GLU A 250 29.41 -0.80 -2.12
N ALA A 251 29.10 -0.82 -0.82
CA ALA A 251 28.58 -2.02 -0.16
C ALA A 251 27.26 -2.50 -0.77
N ILE A 252 26.36 -1.57 -1.15
CA ILE A 252 25.12 -1.89 -1.85
C ILE A 252 25.42 -2.52 -3.21
N ALA A 253 26.30 -1.92 -4.00
CA ALA A 253 26.68 -2.46 -5.31
C ALA A 253 27.30 -3.85 -5.18
N GLN A 254 28.21 -4.07 -4.24
CA GLN A 254 28.81 -5.39 -3.98
C GLN A 254 27.75 -6.42 -3.60
N MET A 255 26.82 -6.07 -2.70
CA MET A 255 25.72 -6.94 -2.29
C MET A 255 24.86 -7.35 -3.49
N TYR A 256 24.45 -6.41 -4.34
CA TYR A 256 23.60 -6.71 -5.49
C TYR A 256 24.34 -7.46 -6.59
N ASN A 257 25.61 -7.10 -6.88
CA ASN A 257 26.42 -7.78 -7.87
C ASN A 257 26.71 -9.23 -7.49
N SER A 258 26.76 -9.56 -6.20
CA SER A 258 26.93 -10.96 -5.75
C SER A 258 25.82 -11.92 -6.19
N TYR A 259 24.71 -11.40 -6.66
CA TYR A 259 23.59 -12.19 -7.20
C TYR A 259 23.65 -12.36 -8.73
N TYR A 260 24.55 -11.65 -9.41
CA TYR A 260 24.73 -11.78 -10.86
C TYR A 260 25.40 -13.07 -11.30
N ASP A 261 26.27 -13.61 -10.45
CA ASP A 261 27.09 -14.77 -10.75
C ASP A 261 26.42 -16.09 -10.33
N ARG A 262 25.12 -16.05 -10.08
CA ARG A 262 24.29 -17.20 -9.71
C ARG A 262 23.23 -17.46 -10.76
#